data_3c41547a02d1448072b735339018a796
#
_entry.id   3c41547a02d1448072b735339018a796
#
_cell.length_a   1.000
_cell.length_b   1.000
_cell.length_c   1.000
_cell.angle_alpha   90.00
_cell.angle_beta   90.00
_cell.angle_gamma   90.00
#
_symmetry.space_group_name_H-M   'P 1'
#
loop_
_entity.id
_entity.type
_entity.pdbx_description
1 polymer ?
#
loop_
_entity_poly.entity_id
_entity_poly.type
_entity_poly.pdbx_seq_one_letter_code
_entity_poly.pdbx_strand_id
1 'polypeptide(L)'
;MLFLETKGYNYSKRRCEQIVSWFVNEYLPRYKLIINIDHLGLLRQGVFGWVWTADCDHRPRDFEIEIHNRMNPENYTKTLLHELWHIRQHVKGQLKDKYKKRLWKGVDHSK
;
A
#
# COMPACT_ATOMS: atom_id res chain seq x y z
N MET A 1 -1.46 -13.58 -9.74
CA MET A 1 -1.86 -12.60 -10.73
C MET A 1 -2.16 -11.26 -10.09
N LEU A 2 -1.66 -10.22 -10.68
CA LEU A 2 -1.81 -8.89 -10.10
C LEU A 2 -2.55 -7.96 -11.05
N PHE A 3 -3.61 -7.31 -10.52
CA PHE A 3 -4.25 -6.22 -11.21
C PHE A 3 -3.80 -4.97 -10.51
N LEU A 4 -3.04 -4.13 -11.20
CA LEU A 4 -2.51 -2.91 -10.61
C LEU A 4 -3.02 -1.71 -11.39
N GLU A 5 -3.60 -0.75 -10.68
CA GLU A 5 -3.96 0.53 -11.25
C GLU A 5 -3.32 1.62 -10.44
N THR A 6 -2.77 2.61 -11.11
CA THR A 6 -2.17 3.75 -10.43
C THR A 6 -2.77 5.02 -10.99
N LYS A 7 -2.90 6.03 -10.15
CA LYS A 7 -3.43 7.32 -10.56
C LYS A 7 -2.85 8.42 -9.69
N GLY A 8 -3.16 9.64 -10.06
CA GLY A 8 -2.72 10.80 -9.30
C GLY A 8 -1.68 11.59 -10.04
N TYR A 9 -0.93 12.40 -9.31
CA TYR A 9 0.01 13.34 -9.89
C TYR A 9 1.38 13.20 -9.29
N ASN A 10 2.36 13.72 -10.01
CA ASN A 10 3.70 13.96 -9.47
C ASN A 10 4.35 12.68 -8.97
N TYR A 11 4.26 11.63 -9.77
CA TYR A 11 4.89 10.36 -9.45
C TYR A 11 5.32 9.68 -10.74
N SER A 12 6.22 8.71 -10.65
CA SER A 12 6.64 7.91 -11.80
C SER A 12 5.81 6.64 -11.84
N LYS A 13 4.93 6.55 -12.81
CA LYS A 13 4.10 5.36 -12.99
C LYS A 13 4.97 4.12 -13.18
N ARG A 14 6.01 4.25 -13.98
CA ARG A 14 6.91 3.14 -14.25
C ARG A 14 7.57 2.63 -12.99
N ARG A 15 8.09 3.54 -12.17
CA ARG A 15 8.75 3.15 -10.92
C ARG A 15 7.74 2.49 -9.97
N CYS A 16 6.55 3.04 -9.87
CA CYS A 16 5.51 2.47 -9.03
C CYS A 16 5.19 1.05 -9.45
N GLU A 17 4.99 0.85 -10.74
CA GLU A 17 4.65 -0.48 -11.26
C GLU A 17 5.80 -1.45 -11.05
N GLN A 18 7.04 -1.01 -11.22
CA GLN A 18 8.18 -1.87 -11.01
C GLN A 18 8.30 -2.32 -9.56
N ILE A 19 8.10 -1.41 -8.63
CA ILE A 19 8.20 -1.73 -7.21
C ILE A 19 7.11 -2.71 -6.80
N VAL A 20 5.88 -2.44 -7.21
CA VAL A 20 4.76 -3.29 -6.83
C VAL A 20 4.90 -4.67 -7.45
N SER A 21 5.26 -4.74 -8.73
CA SER A 21 5.41 -6.02 -9.42
C SER A 21 6.53 -6.84 -8.80
N TRP A 22 7.64 -6.19 -8.47
CA TRP A 22 8.74 -6.87 -7.81
C TRP A 22 8.31 -7.44 -6.47
N PHE A 23 7.62 -6.63 -5.68
CA PHE A 23 7.20 -7.04 -4.34
C PHE A 23 6.24 -8.23 -4.40
N VAL A 24 5.24 -8.15 -5.28
CA VAL A 24 4.24 -9.22 -5.39
C VAL A 24 4.89 -10.50 -5.90
N ASN A 25 5.77 -10.39 -6.86
CA ASN A 25 6.47 -11.54 -7.37
C ASN A 25 7.34 -12.19 -6.31
N GLU A 26 7.95 -11.40 -5.46
CA GLU A 26 8.86 -11.90 -4.44
C GLU A 26 8.13 -12.51 -3.25
N TYR A 27 7.08 -11.86 -2.80
CA TYR A 27 6.44 -12.23 -1.55
C TYR A 27 5.03 -12.83 -1.67
N LEU A 28 4.34 -12.56 -2.76
CA LEU A 28 2.95 -12.99 -2.92
C LEU A 28 2.69 -13.55 -4.33
N PRO A 29 3.56 -14.41 -4.86
CA PRO A 29 3.46 -14.81 -6.27
C PRO A 29 2.25 -15.67 -6.60
N ARG A 30 1.65 -16.28 -5.61
CA ARG A 30 0.56 -17.21 -5.86
C ARG A 30 -0.81 -16.64 -5.60
N TYR A 31 -0.87 -15.35 -5.26
CA TYR A 31 -2.14 -14.74 -4.91
C TYR A 31 -2.66 -13.89 -6.06
N LYS A 32 -3.98 -13.85 -6.19
CA LYS A 32 -4.62 -12.93 -7.13
C LYS A 32 -4.93 -11.68 -6.34
N LEU A 33 -4.31 -10.59 -6.70
CA LEU A 33 -4.43 -9.35 -5.94
C LEU A 33 -4.89 -8.22 -6.84
N ILE A 34 -5.69 -7.34 -6.28
CA ILE A 34 -6.07 -6.08 -6.91
C ILE A 34 -5.52 -4.98 -6.04
N ILE A 35 -4.67 -4.14 -6.61
CA ILE A 35 -4.05 -3.05 -5.88
C ILE A 35 -4.27 -1.76 -6.66
N ASN A 36 -4.90 -0.79 -6.01
CA ASN A 36 -5.11 0.52 -6.59
C ASN A 36 -4.32 1.53 -5.78
N ILE A 37 -3.50 2.31 -6.44
CA ILE A 37 -2.63 3.28 -5.77
C ILE A 37 -2.94 4.67 -6.27
N ASP A 38 -3.30 5.56 -5.36
CA ASP A 38 -3.58 6.94 -5.67
C ASP A 38 -2.48 7.81 -5.07
N HIS A 39 -1.92 8.70 -5.88
CA HIS A 39 -0.85 9.59 -5.46
C HIS A 39 -1.44 10.99 -5.30
N LEU A 40 -1.45 11.49 -4.09
CA LEU A 40 -2.08 12.76 -3.78
C LEU A 40 -1.38 13.42 -2.59
N GLY A 41 -1.74 14.66 -2.31
CA GLY A 41 -1.14 15.36 -1.19
C GLY A 41 -1.75 14.93 0.12
N LEU A 42 -0.95 14.35 1.00
CA LEU A 42 -1.42 13.83 2.28
C LEU A 42 -0.90 14.62 3.47
N LEU A 43 -0.33 15.79 3.23
CA LEU A 43 0.23 16.55 4.35
C LEU A 43 -0.79 16.93 5.40
N ARG A 44 -2.00 17.19 4.98
CA ARG A 44 -3.05 17.58 5.92
C ARG A 44 -3.44 16.44 6.84
N GLN A 45 -3.27 15.20 6.38
CA GLN A 45 -3.58 14.04 7.18
C GLN A 45 -2.41 13.61 8.06
N GLY A 46 -1.24 14.23 7.85
CA GLY A 46 -0.07 13.91 8.66
C GLY A 46 0.54 12.55 8.40
N VAL A 47 0.28 11.96 7.22
CA VAL A 47 0.82 10.64 6.88
C VAL A 47 1.49 10.71 5.52
N PHE A 48 2.38 9.77 5.24
CA PHE A 48 2.99 9.65 3.93
C PHE A 48 2.30 8.59 3.08
N GLY A 49 1.55 7.73 3.69
CA GLY A 49 0.80 6.73 2.96
C GLY A 49 -0.05 5.91 3.90
N TRP A 50 -1.04 5.25 3.36
CA TRP A 50 -1.84 4.29 4.10
C TRP A 50 -2.44 3.29 3.14
N VAL A 51 -2.91 2.17 3.68
CA VAL A 51 -3.52 1.10 2.90
C VAL A 51 -4.74 0.58 3.63
N TRP A 52 -5.75 0.21 2.86
CA TRP A 52 -6.91 -0.43 3.44
C TRP A 52 -7.45 -1.46 2.46
N THR A 53 -8.34 -2.33 2.96
CA THR A 53 -8.94 -3.35 2.12
C THR A 53 -10.27 -2.85 1.57
N ALA A 54 -10.55 -3.20 0.34
CA ALA A 54 -11.79 -2.81 -0.33
C ALA A 54 -12.77 -3.99 -0.44
N ASP A 55 -12.39 -5.16 0.03
CA ASP A 55 -13.26 -6.33 -0.03
C ASP A 55 -13.44 -6.94 1.36
N CYS A 56 -13.65 -8.22 1.43
CA CYS A 56 -13.97 -8.85 2.71
C CYS A 56 -12.79 -8.88 3.66
N ASP A 57 -13.06 -8.94 4.95
CA ASP A 57 -12.05 -8.88 5.95
C ASP A 57 -11.32 -10.17 6.22
N HIS A 58 -11.95 -11.30 5.91
CA HIS A 58 -11.41 -12.55 6.21
C HIS A 58 -10.26 -12.91 5.35
N ARG A 59 -10.33 -12.70 4.02
CA ARG A 59 -9.28 -13.00 3.07
C ARG A 59 -9.17 -11.87 2.08
N PRO A 60 -8.66 -10.74 2.51
CA PRO A 60 -8.62 -9.58 1.64
C PRO A 60 -7.70 -9.81 0.44
N ARG A 61 -8.16 -9.40 -0.72
CA ARG A 61 -7.42 -9.50 -1.97
C ARG A 61 -7.48 -8.22 -2.78
N ASP A 62 -8.29 -7.25 -2.34
CA ASP A 62 -8.49 -5.99 -3.03
C ASP A 62 -8.04 -4.88 -2.08
N PHE A 63 -7.01 -4.17 -2.44
CA PHE A 63 -6.39 -3.18 -1.57
C PHE A 63 -6.34 -1.82 -2.24
N GLU A 64 -6.50 -0.79 -1.41
CA GLU A 64 -6.35 0.58 -1.85
C GLU A 64 -5.18 1.18 -1.09
N ILE A 65 -4.31 1.87 -1.82
CA ILE A 65 -3.20 2.58 -1.21
C ILE A 65 -3.32 4.04 -1.61
N GLU A 66 -3.13 4.94 -0.64
CA GLU A 66 -2.91 6.35 -0.95
C GLU A 66 -1.50 6.68 -0.50
N ILE A 67 -0.74 7.36 -1.33
CA ILE A 67 0.64 7.66 -1.01
C ILE A 67 0.90 9.14 -1.34
N HIS A 68 1.64 9.79 -0.46
CA HIS A 68 1.96 11.21 -0.61
C HIS A 68 2.81 11.42 -1.85
N ASN A 69 2.46 12.42 -2.64
CA ASN A 69 3.07 12.62 -3.93
C ASN A 69 4.20 13.64 -3.97
N ARG A 70 4.71 14.04 -2.80
CA ARG A 70 5.81 14.99 -2.74
C ARG A 70 6.94 14.43 -1.91
N MET A 71 7.50 13.34 -2.36
CA MET A 71 8.63 12.72 -1.69
C MET A 71 9.73 12.48 -2.72
N ASN A 72 10.96 12.49 -2.26
CA ASN A 72 12.06 12.12 -3.14
C ASN A 72 11.97 10.62 -3.45
N PRO A 73 12.67 10.14 -4.48
CA PRO A 73 12.53 8.73 -4.89
C PRO A 73 12.84 7.72 -3.79
N GLU A 74 13.80 8.02 -2.94
CA GLU A 74 14.16 7.11 -1.87
C GLU A 74 13.04 6.98 -0.85
N ASN A 75 12.49 8.09 -0.40
CA ASN A 75 11.40 8.07 0.56
C ASN A 75 10.13 7.49 -0.04
N TYR A 76 9.88 7.76 -1.30
CA TYR A 76 8.75 7.18 -2.01
C TYR A 76 8.85 5.66 -2.01
N THR A 77 10.02 5.13 -2.35
CA THR A 77 10.22 3.69 -2.41
C THR A 77 10.03 3.07 -1.03
N LYS A 78 10.59 3.67 0.00
CA LYS A 78 10.45 3.17 1.36
C LYS A 78 8.99 3.16 1.81
N THR A 79 8.28 4.23 1.52
CA THR A 79 6.88 4.34 1.93
C THR A 79 6.02 3.33 1.19
N LEU A 80 6.22 3.19 -0.11
CA LEU A 80 5.45 2.24 -0.88
C LEU A 80 5.71 0.81 -0.41
N LEU A 81 6.97 0.46 -0.16
CA LEU A 81 7.29 -0.88 0.33
C LEU A 81 6.69 -1.13 1.71
N HIS A 82 6.61 -0.11 2.54
CA HIS A 82 5.98 -0.22 3.85
C HIS A 82 4.50 -0.57 3.71
N GLU A 83 3.80 0.10 2.80
CA GLU A 83 2.38 -0.20 2.58
C GLU A 83 2.19 -1.57 1.96
N LEU A 84 3.06 -1.97 1.05
CA LEU A 84 3.00 -3.29 0.45
C LEU A 84 3.25 -4.38 1.50
N TRP A 85 4.11 -4.10 2.47
CA TRP A 85 4.35 -5.05 3.55
C TRP A 85 3.09 -5.25 4.38
N HIS A 86 2.32 -4.21 4.59
CA HIS A 86 1.03 -4.34 5.28
C HIS A 86 0.06 -5.18 4.45
N ILE A 87 0.08 -5.04 3.12
CA ILE A 87 -0.74 -5.91 2.27
C ILE A 87 -0.35 -7.36 2.49
N ARG A 88 0.94 -7.66 2.54
CA ARG A 88 1.41 -9.01 2.79
C ARG A 88 0.89 -9.51 4.14
N GLN A 89 0.93 -8.67 5.14
CA GLN A 89 0.43 -9.05 6.47
C GLN A 89 -1.05 -9.38 6.43
N HIS A 90 -1.84 -8.60 5.70
CA HIS A 90 -3.26 -8.86 5.56
C HIS A 90 -3.51 -10.18 4.81
N VAL A 91 -2.80 -10.39 3.71
CA VAL A 91 -2.99 -11.59 2.90
C VAL A 91 -2.61 -12.83 3.69
N LYS A 92 -1.57 -12.75 4.50
CA LYS A 92 -1.12 -13.89 5.29
C LYS A 92 -1.88 -14.05 6.60
N GLY A 93 -2.84 -13.15 6.87
CA GLY A 93 -3.64 -13.24 8.08
C GLY A 93 -2.89 -12.80 9.33
N GLN A 94 -1.86 -11.98 9.18
CA GLN A 94 -1.04 -11.55 10.31
C GLN A 94 -1.55 -10.28 10.97
N LEU A 95 -2.45 -9.55 10.30
CA LEU A 95 -3.05 -8.36 10.87
C LEU A 95 -4.50 -8.61 11.15
N LYS A 96 -4.96 -8.16 12.31
CA LYS A 96 -6.37 -8.24 12.65
C LYS A 96 -7.04 -7.00 12.09
N ASP A 97 -8.01 -7.19 11.26
CA ASP A 97 -8.62 -6.12 10.53
C ASP A 97 -9.30 -5.08 11.36
N LYS A 98 -9.80 -5.44 12.50
CA LYS A 98 -10.51 -4.47 13.33
C LYS A 98 -9.62 -3.37 13.83
N TYR A 99 -8.29 -3.53 13.77
CA TYR A 99 -7.43 -2.50 14.24
C TYR A 99 -6.78 -1.71 13.14
N LYS A 100 -6.84 -2.20 11.94
CA LYS A 100 -6.01 -1.66 10.91
C LYS A 100 -6.12 -0.19 10.65
N LYS A 101 -7.31 0.34 10.75
CA LYS A 101 -7.44 1.71 10.42
C LYS A 101 -6.81 2.61 11.37
N ARG A 102 -6.95 2.29 12.60
CA ARG A 102 -6.49 3.18 13.56
C ARG A 102 -5.07 3.08 13.80
N LEU A 103 -4.53 1.97 13.60
CA LEU A 103 -3.22 1.77 13.90
C LEU A 103 -2.27 2.55 13.18
N TRP A 104 -2.73 3.12 12.23
CA TRP A 104 -1.97 3.84 11.51
C TRP A 104 -1.69 5.04 11.95
N LYS A 105 -2.07 5.37 12.60
CA LYS A 105 -1.97 6.59 12.92
C LYS A 105 -0.91 6.87 13.53
N GLY A 106 -0.56 6.57 13.24
CA GLY A 106 0.13 6.53 13.64
C GLY A 106 0.83 6.35 13.91
N VAL A 107 0.90 6.15 13.78
CA VAL A 107 1.42 5.62 14.09
C VAL A 107 1.98 5.16 14.37
N ASP A 108 2.01 5.04 14.39
CA ASP A 108 2.34 4.38 14.71
C ASP A 108 2.90 4.00 14.89
N HIS A 109 2.93 4.02 14.75
CA HIS A 109 3.23 3.44 14.79
C HIS A 109 3.85 3.08 14.78
N SER A 110 3.88 3.12 14.70
CA SER A 110 4.28 2.70 14.62
C SER A 110 4.86 2.75 14.58
N LYS A 111 4.81 3.03 14.58
CA LYS A 111 4.99 2.88 14.51
C LYS A 111 5.18 2.81 14.59
#